data_8f4ebf2f9967053bb31ff007737e357d
#
_entry.id   8f4ebf2f9967053bb31ff007737e357d
#
_cell.length_a   1.000
_cell.length_b   1.000
_cell.length_c   1.000
_cell.angle_alpha   90.00
_cell.angle_beta   90.00
_cell.angle_gamma   90.00
#
_symmetry.space_group_name_H-M   'P 1'
#
loop_
_entity.id
_entity.type
_entity.pdbx_description
1 polymer ?
#
loop_
_entity_poly.entity_id
_entity_poly.type
_entity_poly.pdbx_seq_one_letter_code
_entity_poly.pdbx_strand_id
1 'polypeptide(L)'
;NQKHALKSIAILGFLTVAHTSPVMANEHESDCAKHIQDKIAWDSNGHTQWEQTNINRLCQGTAKPKEPGECFNKVMNGHVKWGAGDKWKWENAIKLCAGTSDSEQTITCFQNRIHAGTAWEEAILQCQLKASSNKNGNTVKMD
;
A
#
# COMPACT_ATOMS: atom_id res chain seq x y z
N ASN A 1 -1.55 -10.90 -78.05
CA ASN A 1 -0.57 -10.97 -76.96
C ASN A 1 -0.89 -9.89 -75.88
N GLN A 2 -1.65 -10.27 -74.93
CA GLN A 2 -1.93 -9.38 -73.75
C GLN A 2 -0.97 -9.74 -72.62
N LYS A 3 -0.14 -8.78 -72.24
CA LYS A 3 0.70 -8.85 -71.03
C LYS A 3 -0.10 -8.46 -69.86
N HIS A 4 -0.40 -9.34 -68.93
CA HIS A 4 -1.03 -9.02 -67.64
C HIS A 4 0.04 -8.50 -66.71
N ALA A 5 -0.12 -7.20 -66.29
CA ALA A 5 0.69 -6.61 -65.26
C ALA A 5 0.07 -6.97 -63.90
N LEU A 6 0.79 -7.75 -63.11
CA LEU A 6 0.47 -8.01 -61.72
C LEU A 6 0.79 -6.75 -60.89
N LYS A 7 -0.25 -6.12 -60.36
CA LYS A 7 -0.10 -5.04 -59.35
C LYS A 7 0.12 -5.72 -58.00
N SER A 8 1.33 -5.63 -57.49
CA SER A 8 1.64 -5.99 -56.10
C SER A 8 1.05 -4.95 -55.20
N ILE A 9 0.10 -5.34 -54.37
CA ILE A 9 -0.44 -4.51 -53.27
C ILE A 9 0.47 -4.75 -52.09
N ALA A 10 1.30 -3.75 -51.75
CA ALA A 10 2.05 -3.75 -50.52
C ALA A 10 1.10 -3.36 -49.39
N ILE A 11 0.76 -4.31 -48.51
CA ILE A 11 0.03 -4.06 -47.28
C ILE A 11 1.06 -3.56 -46.28
N LEU A 12 1.06 -2.22 -46.06
CA LEU A 12 1.77 -1.65 -44.92
C LEU A 12 0.99 -2.01 -43.66
N GLY A 13 1.48 -3.02 -42.93
CA GLY A 13 1.01 -3.30 -41.58
C GLY A 13 1.45 -2.18 -40.66
N PHE A 14 0.51 -1.37 -40.21
CA PHE A 14 0.73 -0.46 -39.08
C PHE A 14 0.83 -1.31 -37.79
N LEU A 15 2.04 -1.53 -37.33
CA LEU A 15 2.27 -1.99 -35.97
C LEU A 15 1.92 -0.83 -35.01
N THR A 16 0.73 -0.83 -34.48
CA THR A 16 0.38 0.04 -33.34
C THR A 16 1.10 -0.51 -32.11
N VAL A 17 2.25 0.08 -31.81
CA VAL A 17 2.90 -0.13 -30.51
C VAL A 17 2.02 0.54 -29.48
N ALA A 18 1.30 -0.27 -28.72
CA ALA A 18 0.60 0.23 -27.55
C ALA A 18 1.65 0.72 -26.55
N HIS A 19 1.83 2.02 -26.47
CA HIS A 19 2.62 2.65 -25.43
C HIS A 19 1.81 2.58 -24.14
N THR A 20 2.03 1.53 -23.36
CA THR A 20 1.58 1.53 -21.98
C THR A 20 2.45 2.54 -21.25
N SER A 21 1.92 3.72 -21.01
CA SER A 21 2.55 4.71 -20.14
C SER A 21 2.79 4.05 -18.78
N PRO A 22 4.02 4.11 -18.22
CA PRO A 22 4.25 3.63 -16.87
C PRO A 22 3.30 4.36 -15.94
N VAL A 23 2.51 3.60 -15.18
CA VAL A 23 1.47 4.13 -14.31
C VAL A 23 2.14 4.99 -13.25
N MET A 24 1.70 6.24 -13.09
CA MET A 24 2.19 7.20 -12.07
C MET A 24 2.19 6.62 -10.64
N ALA A 25 1.36 5.59 -10.38
CA ALA A 25 1.34 4.82 -9.15
C ALA A 25 2.71 4.26 -8.73
N ASN A 26 3.57 3.86 -9.68
CA ASN A 26 4.88 3.28 -9.37
C ASN A 26 5.88 4.28 -8.80
N GLU A 27 5.79 5.56 -9.17
CA GLU A 27 6.67 6.59 -8.62
C GLU A 27 6.36 6.86 -7.14
N HIS A 28 5.08 6.98 -6.79
CA HIS A 28 4.67 7.18 -5.41
C HIS A 28 5.03 5.99 -4.53
N GLU A 29 4.86 4.78 -5.02
CA GLU A 29 5.23 3.56 -4.31
C GLU A 29 6.75 3.45 -4.13
N SER A 30 7.53 3.77 -5.15
CA SER A 30 9.00 3.80 -5.08
C SER A 30 9.49 4.84 -4.08
N ASP A 31 8.95 6.05 -4.11
CA ASP A 31 9.30 7.09 -3.15
C ASP A 31 8.86 6.73 -1.74
N CYS A 32 7.71 6.09 -1.58
CA CYS A 32 7.25 5.55 -0.31
C CYS A 32 8.26 4.55 0.26
N ALA A 33 8.73 3.61 -0.53
CA ALA A 33 9.74 2.64 -0.11
C ALA A 33 11.04 3.31 0.37
N LYS A 34 11.48 4.37 -0.30
CA LYS A 34 12.67 5.14 0.09
C LYS A 34 12.49 5.88 1.42
N HIS A 35 11.28 6.26 1.77
CA HIS A 35 11.00 6.88 3.07
C HIS A 35 11.00 5.88 4.22
N ILE A 36 10.83 4.61 3.94
CA ILE A 36 10.68 3.56 4.95
C ILE A 36 11.99 2.79 5.17
N GLN A 37 12.60 2.29 4.08
CA GLN A 37 13.79 1.44 4.17
C GLN A 37 14.93 2.16 4.88
N ASP A 38 15.51 1.50 5.87
CA ASP A 38 16.60 1.98 6.71
C ASP A 38 16.27 3.21 7.58
N LYS A 39 15.01 3.66 7.61
CA LYS A 39 14.62 4.89 8.31
C LYS A 39 13.54 4.67 9.36
N ILE A 40 12.61 3.78 9.12
CA ILE A 40 11.50 3.49 10.03
C ILE A 40 11.67 2.07 10.56
N ALA A 41 11.64 1.91 11.87
CA ALA A 41 11.70 0.58 12.49
C ALA A 41 10.41 -0.20 12.20
N TRP A 42 10.54 -1.47 11.78
CA TRP A 42 9.39 -2.34 11.55
C TRP A 42 8.95 -3.10 12.81
N ASP A 43 9.78 -3.11 13.84
CA ASP A 43 9.48 -3.76 15.12
C ASP A 43 9.81 -2.86 16.32
N SER A 44 9.52 -3.35 17.51
CA SER A 44 9.82 -2.65 18.76
C SER A 44 11.29 -2.65 19.16
N ASN A 45 12.14 -3.40 18.46
CA ASN A 45 13.58 -3.51 18.72
C ASN A 45 14.42 -2.54 17.87
N GLY A 46 13.78 -1.73 17.04
CA GLY A 46 14.45 -0.73 16.24
C GLY A 46 15.06 -1.24 14.93
N HIS A 47 14.66 -2.42 14.46
CA HIS A 47 15.13 -2.94 13.19
C HIS A 47 14.54 -2.16 12.02
N THR A 48 15.40 -1.61 11.16
CA THR A 48 15.02 -0.74 10.04
C THR A 48 15.15 -1.37 8.68
N GLN A 49 15.67 -2.59 8.59
CA GLN A 49 15.76 -3.32 7.34
C GLN A 49 14.49 -4.12 7.10
N TRP A 50 13.68 -3.63 6.18
CA TRP A 50 12.43 -4.25 5.81
C TRP A 50 12.60 -5.27 4.71
N GLU A 51 11.80 -6.32 4.76
CA GLU A 51 11.61 -7.17 3.61
C GLU A 51 10.83 -6.43 2.52
N GLN A 52 11.28 -6.58 1.28
CA GLN A 52 10.70 -5.83 0.15
C GLN A 52 9.19 -6.10 -0.02
N THR A 53 8.75 -7.32 0.23
CA THR A 53 7.32 -7.66 0.16
C THR A 53 6.48 -6.87 1.16
N ASN A 54 7.00 -6.60 2.34
CA ASN A 54 6.30 -5.83 3.38
C ASN A 54 6.27 -4.34 3.05
N ILE A 55 7.36 -3.78 2.54
CA ILE A 55 7.37 -2.39 2.04
C ILE A 55 6.39 -2.23 0.89
N ASN A 56 6.40 -3.15 -0.06
CA ASN A 56 5.48 -3.10 -1.21
C ASN A 56 4.03 -3.12 -0.75
N ARG A 57 3.71 -3.95 0.22
CA ARG A 57 2.36 -4.02 0.79
C ARG A 57 1.96 -2.72 1.46
N LEU A 58 2.85 -2.13 2.26
CA LEU A 58 2.58 -0.88 2.97
C LEU A 58 2.40 0.30 2.00
N CYS A 59 3.22 0.36 0.94
CA CYS A 59 3.24 1.47 -0.01
C CYS A 59 2.22 1.38 -1.13
N GLN A 60 1.66 0.20 -1.39
CA GLN A 60 0.78 -0.04 -2.53
C GLN A 60 -0.44 0.88 -2.54
N GLY A 61 -0.60 1.64 -3.62
CA GLY A 61 -1.77 2.48 -3.87
C GLY A 61 -1.73 3.86 -3.21
N THR A 62 -0.67 4.21 -2.50
CA THR A 62 -0.58 5.55 -1.92
C THR A 62 -0.46 6.64 -3.00
N ALA A 63 -1.18 7.75 -2.79
CA ALA A 63 -0.99 8.96 -3.58
C ALA A 63 -0.03 9.95 -2.91
N LYS A 64 0.38 9.67 -1.67
CA LYS A 64 1.31 10.50 -0.89
C LYS A 64 2.40 9.63 -0.25
N PRO A 65 3.62 9.65 -0.79
CA PRO A 65 4.69 8.71 -0.46
C PRO A 65 5.06 8.63 1.02
N LYS A 66 4.93 9.71 1.77
CA LYS A 66 5.31 9.73 3.19
C LYS A 66 4.25 9.13 4.11
N GLU A 67 3.00 9.10 3.67
CA GLU A 67 1.89 8.81 4.57
C GLU A 67 1.82 7.36 5.05
N PRO A 68 2.09 6.33 4.25
CA PRO A 68 2.07 4.96 4.78
C PRO A 68 3.12 4.73 5.89
N GLY A 69 4.34 5.22 5.71
CA GLY A 69 5.38 5.12 6.72
C GLY A 69 5.08 5.92 7.99
N GLU A 70 4.56 7.12 7.84
CA GLU A 70 4.11 7.96 8.96
C GLU A 70 3.00 7.27 9.76
N CYS A 71 2.01 6.71 9.07
CA CYS A 71 0.93 5.94 9.68
C CYS A 71 1.49 4.75 10.47
N PHE A 72 2.33 3.94 9.82
CA PHE A 72 2.93 2.78 10.45
C PHE A 72 3.72 3.16 11.71
N ASN A 73 4.56 4.18 11.62
CA ASN A 73 5.37 4.63 12.76
C ASN A 73 4.52 5.13 13.93
N LYS A 74 3.48 5.91 13.66
CA LYS A 74 2.54 6.38 14.68
C LYS A 74 1.78 5.25 15.35
N VAL A 75 1.35 4.27 14.57
CA VAL A 75 0.64 3.10 15.12
C VAL A 75 1.57 2.28 16.02
N MET A 76 2.80 2.03 15.57
CA MET A 76 3.76 1.23 16.34
C MET A 76 4.27 1.92 17.59
N ASN A 77 4.48 3.24 17.55
CA ASN A 77 5.21 3.98 18.59
C ASN A 77 4.41 5.14 19.22
N GLY A 78 3.22 5.43 18.73
CA GLY A 78 2.42 6.60 19.16
C GLY A 78 1.37 6.29 20.21
N HIS A 79 1.42 5.15 20.85
CA HIS A 79 0.46 4.74 21.89
C HIS A 79 -1.00 4.70 21.40
N VAL A 80 -1.21 4.25 20.16
CA VAL A 80 -2.55 4.06 19.62
C VAL A 80 -3.20 2.85 20.28
N LYS A 81 -4.25 3.09 21.05
CA LYS A 81 -4.95 2.01 21.76
C LYS A 81 -5.82 1.20 20.82
N TRP A 82 -5.72 -0.12 20.92
CA TRP A 82 -6.54 -1.05 20.12
C TRP A 82 -7.64 -1.73 20.95
N GLY A 83 -7.79 -1.32 22.22
CA GLY A 83 -8.76 -1.84 23.18
C GLY A 83 -8.07 -2.16 24.48
N ALA A 84 -7.48 -3.34 24.62
CA ALA A 84 -6.81 -3.79 25.84
C ALA A 84 -5.40 -3.25 26.02
N GLY A 85 -4.77 -2.71 24.96
CA GLY A 85 -3.41 -2.21 25.03
C GLY A 85 -3.07 -1.23 23.93
N ASP A 86 -1.79 -0.86 23.83
CA ASP A 86 -1.25 0.07 22.84
C ASP A 86 -0.01 -0.47 22.11
N LYS A 87 0.34 -1.73 22.35
CA LYS A 87 1.45 -2.39 21.68
C LYS A 87 0.92 -3.14 20.46
N TRP A 88 1.40 -2.76 19.28
CA TRP A 88 0.96 -3.31 18.02
C TRP A 88 1.92 -4.38 17.49
N LYS A 89 1.33 -5.36 16.83
CA LYS A 89 2.08 -6.24 15.94
C LYS A 89 2.23 -5.55 14.59
N TRP A 90 3.42 -5.61 14.02
CA TRP A 90 3.74 -4.90 12.78
C TRP A 90 2.83 -5.33 11.60
N GLU A 91 2.41 -6.60 11.57
CA GLU A 91 1.50 -7.13 10.55
C GLU A 91 0.17 -6.40 10.55
N ASN A 92 -0.37 -6.12 11.73
CA ASN A 92 -1.63 -5.39 11.90
C ASN A 92 -1.47 -3.90 11.56
N ALA A 93 -0.33 -3.32 11.90
CA ALA A 93 -0.01 -1.95 11.55
C ALA A 93 0.10 -1.76 10.03
N ILE A 94 0.74 -2.68 9.32
CA ILE A 94 0.75 -2.69 7.86
C ILE A 94 -0.69 -2.77 7.32
N LYS A 95 -1.49 -3.68 7.85
CA LYS A 95 -2.87 -3.87 7.37
C LYS A 95 -3.71 -2.60 7.49
N LEU A 96 -3.59 -1.88 8.61
CA LEU A 96 -4.30 -0.62 8.79
C LEU A 96 -3.80 0.48 7.87
N CYS A 97 -2.48 0.62 7.75
CA CYS A 97 -1.82 1.76 7.13
C CYS A 97 -1.57 1.61 5.62
N ALA A 98 -1.69 0.37 5.07
CA ALA A 98 -1.34 0.08 3.69
C ALA A 98 -2.01 1.04 2.70
N GLY A 99 -1.19 1.71 1.89
CA GLY A 99 -1.64 2.59 0.82
C GLY A 99 -2.29 3.89 1.26
N THR A 100 -2.29 4.21 2.55
CA THR A 100 -2.91 5.45 3.01
C THR A 100 -2.26 6.68 2.38
N SER A 101 -3.08 7.66 2.02
CA SER A 101 -2.64 8.98 1.59
C SER A 101 -2.86 10.05 2.68
N ASP A 102 -3.34 9.63 3.84
CA ASP A 102 -3.58 10.50 5.00
C ASP A 102 -3.49 9.65 6.27
N SER A 103 -2.33 9.68 6.90
CA SER A 103 -2.06 8.88 8.10
C SER A 103 -2.95 9.29 9.28
N GLU A 104 -3.20 10.59 9.45
CA GLU A 104 -4.03 11.10 10.54
C GLU A 104 -5.48 10.64 10.38
N GLN A 105 -6.04 10.72 9.18
CA GLN A 105 -7.39 10.25 8.91
C GLN A 105 -7.54 8.76 9.17
N THR A 106 -6.60 7.94 8.73
CA THR A 106 -6.61 6.49 8.95
C THR A 106 -6.59 6.16 10.45
N ILE A 107 -5.70 6.77 11.20
CA ILE A 107 -5.56 6.53 12.64
C ILE A 107 -6.79 7.05 13.40
N THR A 108 -7.28 8.24 13.06
CA THR A 108 -8.49 8.80 13.67
C THR A 108 -9.70 7.93 13.42
N CYS A 109 -9.85 7.41 12.20
CA CYS A 109 -10.90 6.43 11.89
C CYS A 109 -10.83 5.23 12.84
N PHE A 110 -9.64 4.63 12.98
CA PHE A 110 -9.43 3.48 13.86
C PHE A 110 -9.76 3.82 15.32
N GLN A 111 -9.22 4.91 15.84
CA GLN A 111 -9.47 5.34 17.21
C GLN A 111 -10.95 5.59 17.49
N ASN A 112 -11.66 6.19 16.56
CA ASN A 112 -13.11 6.39 16.68
C ASN A 112 -13.88 5.08 16.75
N ARG A 113 -13.48 4.07 15.97
CA ARG A 113 -14.09 2.73 16.01
C ARG A 113 -13.85 2.04 17.35
N ILE A 114 -12.61 2.09 17.84
CA ILE A 114 -12.29 1.54 19.16
C ILE A 114 -13.08 2.24 20.26
N HIS A 115 -13.19 3.56 20.20
CA HIS A 115 -13.96 4.34 21.18
C HIS A 115 -15.46 4.00 21.17
N ALA A 116 -15.98 3.65 20.00
CA ALA A 116 -17.37 3.20 19.84
C ALA A 116 -17.60 1.73 20.25
N GLY A 117 -16.56 1.03 20.71
CA GLY A 117 -16.66 -0.37 21.15
C GLY A 117 -16.47 -1.41 20.05
N THR A 118 -16.05 -1.00 18.85
CA THR A 118 -15.74 -1.94 17.75
C THR A 118 -14.49 -2.75 18.11
N ALA A 119 -14.53 -4.06 17.85
CA ALA A 119 -13.35 -4.91 17.99
C ALA A 119 -12.23 -4.43 17.05
N TRP A 120 -10.99 -4.52 17.50
CA TRP A 120 -9.86 -3.96 16.75
C TRP A 120 -9.69 -4.59 15.35
N GLU A 121 -9.98 -5.88 15.19
CA GLU A 121 -9.93 -6.57 13.88
C GLU A 121 -10.90 -5.93 12.89
N GLU A 122 -12.12 -5.69 13.34
CA GLU A 122 -13.16 -5.07 12.53
C GLU A 122 -12.86 -3.59 12.28
N ALA A 123 -12.31 -2.89 13.27
CA ALA A 123 -11.90 -1.50 13.12
C ALA A 123 -10.82 -1.33 12.04
N ILE A 124 -9.85 -2.25 11.98
CA ILE A 124 -8.86 -2.28 10.91
C ILE A 124 -9.54 -2.43 9.54
N LEU A 125 -10.44 -3.40 9.41
CA LEU A 125 -11.14 -3.65 8.15
C LEU A 125 -11.99 -2.45 7.70
N GLN A 126 -12.59 -1.73 8.64
CA GLN A 126 -13.42 -0.57 8.32
C GLN A 126 -12.60 0.67 7.93
N CYS A 127 -11.39 0.81 8.46
CA CYS A 127 -10.56 1.99 8.29
C CYS A 127 -9.43 1.83 7.27
N GLN A 128 -9.07 0.61 6.90
CA GLN A 128 -8.10 0.38 5.83
C GLN A 128 -8.67 0.86 4.48
N LEU A 129 -7.80 1.25 3.56
CA LEU A 129 -8.25 1.63 2.22
C LEU A 129 -8.79 0.41 1.47
N LYS A 130 -9.95 0.58 0.83
CA LYS A 130 -10.58 -0.49 0.02
C LYS A 130 -9.72 -0.94 -1.16
N ALA A 131 -8.85 -0.06 -1.66
CA ALA A 131 -7.95 -0.35 -2.76
C ALA A 131 -6.76 -1.22 -2.36
N SER A 132 -6.38 -1.26 -1.11
CA SER A 132 -5.45 -2.25 -0.61
C SER A 132 -6.17 -3.58 -0.48
N SER A 133 -6.40 -4.21 -1.61
CA SER A 133 -7.07 -5.52 -1.71
C SER A 133 -6.22 -6.65 -1.13
N ASN A 134 -5.57 -6.39 -0.02
CA ASN A 134 -4.93 -7.42 0.75
C ASN A 134 -5.98 -8.22 1.53
N LYS A 135 -6.97 -8.67 0.79
CA LYS A 135 -8.03 -9.55 1.30
C LYS A 135 -7.50 -10.85 1.89
N ASN A 136 -6.21 -11.14 1.67
CA ASN A 136 -5.58 -12.37 2.11
C ASN A 136 -4.69 -12.20 3.34
N GLY A 137 -4.58 -11.00 3.89
CA GLY A 137 -3.84 -10.78 5.13
C GLY A 137 -4.73 -11.04 6.34
N ASN A 138 -4.53 -12.17 7.00
CA ASN A 138 -5.13 -12.39 8.30
C ASN A 138 -4.51 -11.45 9.32
N THR A 139 -5.33 -10.92 10.24
CA THR A 139 -4.82 -10.21 11.40
C THR A 139 -4.07 -11.18 12.33
N VAL A 140 -3.08 -10.66 13.02
CA VAL A 140 -2.33 -11.38 14.03
C VAL A 140 -2.86 -10.96 15.40
N LYS A 141 -2.92 -11.91 16.35
CA LYS A 141 -3.39 -11.61 17.70
C LYS A 141 -2.54 -10.51 18.34
N MET A 142 -3.18 -9.49 18.88
CA MET A 142 -2.57 -8.46 19.71
C MET A 142 -2.43 -8.99 21.13
N ASP A 143 -1.27 -8.93 21.70
CA ASP A 143 -1.02 -9.33 23.09
C ASP A 143 -0.71 -8.11 23.96
#